data_a7cb894122aba5f7f85467ad8047eacb
#
_entry.id   a7cb894122aba5f7f85467ad8047eacb
#
_cell.length_a   1.000
_cell.length_b   1.000
_cell.length_c   1.000
_cell.angle_alpha   90.00
_cell.angle_beta   90.00
_cell.angle_gamma   90.00
#
_symmetry.space_group_name_H-M   'P 1'
#
loop_
_entity.id
_entity.type
_entity.pdbx_description
1 polymer ?
#
loop_
_entity_poly.entity_id
_entity_poly.type
_entity_poly.pdbx_seq_one_letter_code
_entity_poly.pdbx_strand_id
1 'polypeptide(L)'
;MSKELAQEWLVSALADLKSIQYIMNDAFLTHMVAFHGQQCVEKCFKAVLEYTGKRVPKEHSTLKLYGMIKDQVPLDIEIDVLTDFDDLYIDARYPGEFGLLPDGKPTLGEAHEFFDAAMHIFETVCVYLDIQID
;
A
#
# COMPACT_ATOMS: atom_id res chain seq x y z
N MET A 1 17.03 1.96 14.76
CA MET A 1 15.97 0.99 15.04
C MET A 1 14.91 1.65 15.88
N SER A 2 13.66 1.75 15.39
CA SER A 2 12.61 2.44 16.12
C SER A 2 11.28 1.72 15.96
N LYS A 3 10.84 1.05 17.03
CA LYS A 3 9.53 0.41 17.07
C LYS A 3 8.41 1.47 17.09
N GLU A 4 8.65 2.57 17.75
CA GLU A 4 7.68 3.66 17.86
C GLU A 4 7.38 4.29 16.51
N LEU A 5 8.41 4.60 15.72
CA LEU A 5 8.23 5.16 14.38
C LEU A 5 7.61 4.14 13.44
N ALA A 6 7.99 2.87 13.55
CA ALA A 6 7.37 1.82 12.76
C ALA A 6 5.87 1.74 13.07
N GLN A 7 5.49 1.86 14.33
CA GLN A 7 4.09 1.86 14.73
C GLN A 7 3.34 3.05 14.13
N GLU A 8 3.94 4.23 14.08
CA GLU A 8 3.32 5.39 13.46
C GLU A 8 3.05 5.17 11.98
N TRP A 9 4.01 4.55 11.26
CA TRP A 9 3.78 4.19 9.87
C TRP A 9 2.59 3.24 9.71
N LEU A 10 2.48 2.24 10.60
CA LEU A 10 1.40 1.27 10.54
C LEU A 10 0.04 1.88 10.90
N VAL A 11 0.00 2.82 11.85
CA VAL A 11 -1.24 3.54 12.16
C VAL A 11 -1.71 4.32 10.92
N SER A 12 -0.79 4.96 10.23
CA SER A 12 -1.12 5.68 8.99
C SER A 12 -1.58 4.73 7.88
N ALA A 13 -0.96 3.54 7.80
CA ALA A 13 -1.39 2.52 6.84
C ALA A 13 -2.81 2.02 7.16
N LEU A 14 -3.12 1.83 8.43
CA LEU A 14 -4.45 1.42 8.84
C LEU A 14 -5.50 2.48 8.47
N ALA A 15 -5.13 3.76 8.59
CA ALA A 15 -6.03 4.84 8.17
C ALA A 15 -6.38 4.74 6.69
N ASP A 16 -5.42 4.36 5.85
CA ASP A 16 -5.69 4.13 4.43
C ASP A 16 -6.65 2.94 4.24
N LEU A 17 -6.46 1.86 4.97
CA LEU A 17 -7.35 0.69 4.88
C LEU A 17 -8.77 1.04 5.32
N LYS A 18 -8.92 1.81 6.39
CA LYS A 18 -10.24 2.23 6.87
C LYS A 18 -10.91 3.16 5.87
N SER A 19 -10.14 4.05 5.23
CA SER A 19 -10.67 4.91 4.18
C SER A 19 -11.22 4.07 3.02
N ILE A 20 -10.50 3.03 2.62
CA ILE A 20 -10.96 2.15 1.57
C ILE A 20 -12.30 1.51 1.93
N GLN A 21 -12.48 1.07 3.16
CA GLN A 21 -13.72 0.42 3.57
C GLN A 21 -14.96 1.27 3.34
N TYR A 22 -14.81 2.60 3.42
CA TYR A 22 -15.92 3.52 3.19
C TYR A 22 -16.22 3.76 1.72
N ILE A 23 -15.25 3.53 0.82
CA ILE A 23 -15.39 3.89 -0.59
C ILE A 23 -15.34 2.70 -1.55
N MET A 24 -14.97 1.51 -1.08
CA MET A 24 -14.66 0.39 -1.97
C MET A 24 -15.84 -0.15 -2.77
N ASN A 25 -17.06 0.20 -2.39
CA ASN A 25 -18.27 -0.24 -3.12
C ASN A 25 -18.84 0.86 -4.02
N ASP A 26 -18.14 1.99 -4.13
CA ASP A 26 -18.56 3.10 -4.99
C ASP A 26 -17.76 3.02 -6.29
N ALA A 27 -18.45 2.71 -7.39
CA ALA A 27 -17.80 2.55 -8.70
C ALA A 27 -17.10 3.83 -9.18
N PHE A 28 -17.53 4.99 -8.69
CA PHE A 28 -16.90 6.27 -9.02
C PHE A 28 -15.52 6.41 -8.38
N LEU A 29 -15.31 5.75 -7.24
CA LEU A 29 -14.12 5.94 -6.41
C LEU A 29 -13.12 4.79 -6.47
N THR A 30 -13.26 3.87 -7.43
CA THR A 30 -12.38 2.70 -7.50
C THR A 30 -10.90 3.05 -7.68
N HIS A 31 -10.62 4.16 -8.38
CA HIS A 31 -9.24 4.65 -8.53
C HIS A 31 -8.67 5.14 -7.20
N MET A 32 -9.52 5.67 -6.32
CA MET A 32 -9.09 6.10 -4.98
C MET A 32 -8.85 4.90 -4.06
N VAL A 33 -9.55 3.80 -4.28
CA VAL A 33 -9.25 2.55 -3.58
C VAL A 33 -7.82 2.10 -3.92
N ALA A 34 -7.47 2.11 -5.20
CA ALA A 34 -6.12 1.76 -5.63
C ALA A 34 -5.08 2.72 -5.05
N PHE A 35 -5.37 4.01 -5.03
CA PHE A 35 -4.48 5.02 -4.46
C PHE A 35 -4.22 4.76 -2.97
N HIS A 36 -5.27 4.58 -2.17
CA HIS A 36 -5.12 4.32 -0.74
C HIS A 36 -4.46 2.96 -0.49
N GLY A 37 -4.72 1.97 -1.34
CA GLY A 37 -4.05 0.68 -1.26
C GLY A 37 -2.54 0.82 -1.43
N GLN A 38 -2.13 1.59 -2.43
CA GLN A 38 -0.71 1.87 -2.67
C GLN A 38 -0.10 2.59 -1.46
N GLN A 39 -0.78 3.61 -0.93
CA GLN A 39 -0.31 4.33 0.24
C GLN A 39 -0.16 3.42 1.46
N CYS A 40 -1.11 2.52 1.66
CA CYS A 40 -1.04 1.54 2.74
C CYS A 40 0.21 0.67 2.61
N VAL A 41 0.44 0.12 1.43
CA VAL A 41 1.57 -0.78 1.18
C VAL A 41 2.90 -0.04 1.32
N GLU A 42 2.99 1.16 0.77
CA GLU A 42 4.18 2.00 0.92
C GLU A 42 4.54 2.20 2.40
N LYS A 43 3.54 2.55 3.21
CA LYS A 43 3.73 2.79 4.65
C LYS A 43 4.12 1.52 5.39
N CYS A 44 3.54 0.39 5.02
CA CYS A 44 3.90 -0.90 5.62
C CYS A 44 5.37 -1.24 5.37
N PHE A 45 5.84 -1.05 4.14
CA PHE A 45 7.24 -1.33 3.80
C PHE A 45 8.18 -0.35 4.49
N LYS A 46 7.80 0.93 4.61
CA LYS A 46 8.58 1.91 5.36
C LYS A 46 8.63 1.60 6.85
N ALA A 47 7.57 1.02 7.39
CA ALA A 47 7.57 0.56 8.79
C ALA A 47 8.66 -0.50 9.02
N VAL A 48 8.83 -1.42 8.07
CA VAL A 48 9.87 -2.45 8.16
C VAL A 48 11.25 -1.81 8.16
N LEU A 49 11.49 -0.86 7.26
CA LEU A 49 12.78 -0.16 7.18
C LEU A 49 13.07 0.60 8.47
N GLU A 50 12.07 1.30 9.01
CA GLU A 50 12.20 2.04 10.26
C GLU A 50 12.54 1.12 11.42
N TYR A 51 11.82 0.00 11.52
CA TYR A 51 12.01 -0.96 12.59
C TYR A 51 13.42 -1.59 12.56
N THR A 52 13.93 -1.86 11.36
CA THR A 52 15.23 -2.50 11.19
C THR A 52 16.39 -1.50 11.25
N GLY A 53 16.11 -0.23 11.46
CA GLY A 53 17.13 0.79 11.59
C GLY A 53 17.74 1.25 10.27
N LYS A 54 17.13 0.89 9.15
CA LYS A 54 17.57 1.34 7.84
C LYS A 54 17.01 2.73 7.56
N ARG A 55 17.73 3.50 6.75
CA ARG A 55 17.25 4.80 6.33
C ARG A 55 15.99 4.63 5.49
N VAL A 56 14.92 5.35 5.85
CA VAL A 56 13.68 5.34 5.09
C VAL A 56 13.82 6.33 3.92
N PRO A 57 13.79 5.85 2.68
CA PRO A 57 13.95 6.74 1.52
C PRO A 57 12.66 7.48 1.22
N LYS A 58 12.80 8.58 0.45
CA LYS A 58 11.64 9.31 -0.08
C LYS A 58 11.17 8.62 -1.35
N GLU A 59 10.89 7.33 -1.24
CA GLU A 59 10.47 6.51 -2.36
C GLU A 59 8.98 6.23 -2.24
N HIS A 60 8.26 6.30 -3.35
CA HIS A 60 6.82 6.00 -3.40
C HIS A 60 6.53 4.68 -4.12
N SER A 61 7.51 4.13 -4.84
CA SER A 61 7.31 2.86 -5.53
C SER A 61 7.28 1.70 -4.55
N THR A 62 6.16 1.01 -4.49
CA THR A 62 6.03 -0.18 -3.63
C THR A 62 6.94 -1.29 -4.11
N LEU A 63 7.15 -1.41 -5.43
CA LEU A 63 8.04 -2.42 -5.99
C LEU A 63 9.49 -2.19 -5.55
N LYS A 64 9.96 -0.94 -5.60
CA LYS A 64 11.33 -0.61 -5.17
C LYS A 64 11.50 -0.82 -3.67
N LEU A 65 10.51 -0.42 -2.87
CA LEU A 65 10.56 -0.61 -1.42
C LEU A 65 10.57 -2.10 -1.07
N TYR A 66 9.77 -2.89 -1.78
CA TYR A 66 9.77 -4.34 -1.59
C TYR A 66 11.16 -4.93 -1.83
N GLY A 67 11.85 -4.46 -2.88
CA GLY A 67 13.22 -4.90 -3.16
C GLY A 67 14.18 -4.68 -2.00
N MET A 68 13.91 -3.69 -1.15
CA MET A 68 14.76 -3.39 0.01
C MET A 68 14.49 -4.30 1.21
N ILE A 69 13.31 -4.92 1.30
CA ILE A 69 12.88 -5.68 2.48
C ILE A 69 12.58 -7.14 2.19
N LYS A 70 12.56 -7.56 0.94
CA LYS A 70 12.07 -8.90 0.53
C LYS A 70 12.79 -10.06 1.22
N ASP A 71 14.06 -9.89 1.56
CA ASP A 71 14.85 -10.94 2.21
C ASP A 71 14.56 -11.04 3.70
N GLN A 72 13.80 -10.11 4.25
CA GLN A 72 13.49 -10.05 5.69
C GLN A 72 12.06 -10.51 5.98
N VAL A 73 11.09 -10.00 5.21
CA VAL A 73 9.67 -10.21 5.47
C VAL A 73 9.14 -11.35 4.60
N PRO A 74 8.50 -12.36 5.21
CA PRO A 74 7.95 -13.49 4.44
C PRO A 74 6.61 -13.09 3.80
N LEU A 75 6.67 -12.22 2.78
CA LEU A 75 5.49 -11.79 2.04
C LEU A 75 5.19 -12.76 0.91
N ASP A 76 3.98 -13.28 0.91
CA ASP A 76 3.46 -14.12 -0.16
C ASP A 76 2.53 -13.25 -1.03
N ILE A 77 3.15 -12.52 -1.96
CA ILE A 77 2.41 -11.63 -2.87
C ILE A 77 2.97 -11.75 -4.28
N GLU A 78 2.09 -11.49 -5.25
CA GLU A 78 2.48 -11.38 -6.64
C GLU A 78 3.12 -10.01 -6.87
N ILE A 79 4.30 -10.01 -7.52
CA ILE A 79 5.00 -8.75 -7.83
C ILE A 79 4.16 -7.86 -8.72
N ASP A 80 3.34 -8.45 -9.60
CA ASP A 80 2.48 -7.68 -10.50
C ASP A 80 1.50 -6.78 -9.74
N VAL A 81 1.08 -7.17 -8.53
CA VAL A 81 0.21 -6.35 -7.69
C VAL A 81 0.91 -5.04 -7.32
N LEU A 82 2.20 -5.11 -6.99
CA LEU A 82 2.98 -3.92 -6.63
C LEU A 82 3.16 -3.00 -7.83
N THR A 83 3.39 -3.58 -9.00
CA THR A 83 3.48 -2.81 -10.25
C THR A 83 2.17 -2.10 -10.53
N ASP A 84 1.05 -2.79 -10.36
CA ASP A 84 -0.28 -2.21 -10.57
C ASP A 84 -0.55 -1.06 -9.60
N PHE A 85 -0.20 -1.23 -8.32
CA PHE A 85 -0.32 -0.15 -7.34
C PHE A 85 0.48 1.07 -7.76
N ASP A 86 1.72 0.87 -8.20
CA ASP A 86 2.59 1.98 -8.57
C ASP A 86 2.06 2.73 -9.79
N ASP A 87 1.58 2.00 -10.79
CA ASP A 87 1.02 2.61 -12.00
C ASP A 87 -0.23 3.43 -11.68
N LEU A 88 -1.14 2.85 -10.88
CA LEU A 88 -2.39 3.51 -10.53
C LEU A 88 -2.19 4.68 -9.57
N TYR A 89 -1.15 4.64 -8.74
CA TYR A 89 -0.81 5.75 -7.85
C TYR A 89 -0.50 7.02 -8.67
N ILE A 90 0.29 6.89 -9.73
CA ILE A 90 0.64 8.02 -10.58
C ILE A 90 -0.62 8.54 -11.29
N ASP A 91 -1.39 7.65 -11.90
CA ASP A 91 -2.59 8.01 -12.65
C ASP A 91 -3.64 8.69 -11.77
N ALA A 92 -3.82 8.23 -10.54
CA ALA A 92 -4.83 8.78 -9.64
C ALA A 92 -4.48 10.18 -9.13
N ARG A 93 -3.20 10.54 -9.10
CA ARG A 93 -2.74 11.83 -8.58
C ARG A 93 -2.90 12.98 -9.55
N TYR A 94 -2.90 12.71 -10.85
CA TYR A 94 -2.86 13.74 -11.88
C TYR A 94 -4.11 13.71 -12.74
N PRO A 95 -4.95 14.76 -12.70
CA PRO A 95 -6.14 14.83 -13.55
C PRO A 95 -5.76 15.13 -15.01
N GLY A 96 -6.73 15.06 -15.90
CA GLY A 96 -6.53 15.30 -17.30
C GLY A 96 -6.12 14.03 -18.04
N GLU A 97 -5.42 14.18 -19.16
CA GLU A 97 -5.06 13.02 -19.97
C GLU A 97 -4.10 12.07 -19.26
N PHE A 98 -3.27 12.60 -18.36
CA PHE A 98 -2.36 11.78 -17.58
C PHE A 98 -3.02 11.20 -16.34
N GLY A 99 -4.15 11.75 -15.93
CA GLY A 99 -4.94 11.23 -14.82
C GLY A 99 -5.97 10.21 -15.26
N LEU A 100 -6.05 9.96 -16.57
CA LEU A 100 -6.91 8.92 -17.10
C LEU A 100 -6.13 7.61 -17.13
N LEU A 101 -6.70 6.60 -16.50
CA LEU A 101 -6.12 5.27 -16.56
C LEU A 101 -6.22 4.75 -17.99
N PRO A 102 -5.19 4.06 -18.51
CA PRO A 102 -5.21 3.58 -19.90
C PRO A 102 -6.45 2.77 -20.25
N ASP A 103 -6.94 2.00 -19.29
CA ASP A 103 -8.12 1.15 -19.47
C ASP A 103 -9.31 1.64 -18.64
N GLY A 104 -9.30 2.93 -18.26
CA GLY A 104 -10.31 3.51 -17.38
C GLY A 104 -10.07 3.19 -15.91
N LYS A 105 -11.05 3.49 -15.08
CA LYS A 105 -10.96 3.20 -13.65
C LYS A 105 -10.98 1.69 -13.41
N PRO A 106 -10.35 1.21 -12.31
CA PRO A 106 -10.52 -0.18 -11.92
C PRO A 106 -11.99 -0.54 -11.77
N THR A 107 -12.31 -1.79 -12.01
CA THR A 107 -13.66 -2.31 -11.72
C THR A 107 -13.83 -2.44 -10.21
N LEU A 108 -15.09 -2.62 -9.76
CA LEU A 108 -15.34 -2.91 -8.35
C LEU A 108 -14.62 -4.17 -7.89
N GLY A 109 -14.58 -5.20 -8.74
CA GLY A 109 -13.85 -6.43 -8.43
C GLY A 109 -12.36 -6.19 -8.25
N GLU A 110 -11.77 -5.40 -9.15
CA GLU A 110 -10.35 -5.03 -9.02
C GLU A 110 -10.08 -4.20 -7.77
N ALA A 111 -10.99 -3.28 -7.43
CA ALA A 111 -10.86 -2.48 -6.21
C ALA A 111 -10.85 -3.38 -4.97
N HIS A 112 -11.71 -4.40 -4.92
CA HIS A 112 -11.73 -5.36 -3.82
C HIS A 112 -10.43 -6.18 -3.78
N GLU A 113 -9.88 -6.54 -4.92
CA GLU A 113 -8.59 -7.24 -4.98
C GLU A 113 -7.46 -6.36 -4.44
N PHE A 114 -7.45 -5.07 -4.78
CA PHE A 114 -6.46 -4.14 -4.24
C PHE A 114 -6.58 -4.02 -2.72
N PHE A 115 -7.79 -3.95 -2.22
CA PHE A 115 -8.01 -3.90 -0.78
C PHE A 115 -7.50 -5.16 -0.09
N ASP A 116 -7.85 -6.32 -0.64
CA ASP A 116 -7.43 -7.61 -0.06
C ASP A 116 -5.90 -7.73 -0.04
N ALA A 117 -5.25 -7.30 -1.13
CA ALA A 117 -3.78 -7.33 -1.21
C ALA A 117 -3.15 -6.39 -0.17
N ALA A 118 -3.67 -5.17 -0.03
CA ALA A 118 -3.15 -4.21 0.93
C ALA A 118 -3.37 -4.70 2.37
N MET A 119 -4.54 -5.27 2.66
CA MET A 119 -4.85 -5.82 3.96
C MET A 119 -3.92 -6.98 4.31
N HIS A 120 -3.68 -7.89 3.36
CA HIS A 120 -2.78 -9.02 3.54
C HIS A 120 -1.36 -8.54 3.88
N ILE A 121 -0.86 -7.55 3.15
CA ILE A 121 0.47 -7.00 3.40
C ILE A 121 0.52 -6.35 4.78
N PHE A 122 -0.50 -5.56 5.12
CA PHE A 122 -0.57 -4.91 6.43
C PHE A 122 -0.54 -5.95 7.56
N GLU A 123 -1.36 -6.97 7.48
CA GLU A 123 -1.41 -8.00 8.51
C GLU A 123 -0.08 -8.75 8.61
N THR A 124 0.52 -9.09 7.47
CA THR A 124 1.81 -9.79 7.43
C THR A 124 2.91 -8.95 8.09
N VAL A 125 2.97 -7.66 7.78
CA VAL A 125 3.97 -6.76 8.36
C VAL A 125 3.75 -6.60 9.86
N CYS A 126 2.50 -6.44 10.30
CA CYS A 126 2.20 -6.33 11.73
C CYS A 126 2.66 -7.57 12.49
N VAL A 127 2.40 -8.76 11.95
CA VAL A 127 2.85 -10.01 12.56
C VAL A 127 4.37 -10.09 12.58
N TYR A 128 5.01 -9.74 11.47
CA TYR A 128 6.47 -9.80 11.36
C TYR A 128 7.15 -8.87 12.38
N LEU A 129 6.62 -7.66 12.54
CA LEU A 129 7.18 -6.68 13.48
C LEU A 129 6.70 -6.88 14.91
N ASP A 130 5.76 -7.79 15.13
CA ASP A 130 5.11 -8.01 16.41
C ASP A 130 4.53 -6.71 16.98
N ILE A 131 3.81 -5.99 16.12
CA ILE A 131 3.12 -4.74 16.46
C ILE A 131 1.63 -4.94 16.20
N GLN A 132 0.83 -4.67 17.22
CA GLN A 132 -0.62 -4.76 17.10
C GLN A 132 -1.20 -3.36 16.98
N ILE A 133 -2.01 -3.16 15.92
CA ILE A 133 -2.65 -1.87 15.64
C ILE A 133 -4.16 -2.10 15.61
N ASP A 134 -4.90 -1.36 16.42
CA ASP A 134 -6.36 -1.45 16.51
C ASP A 134 -7.05 -0.33 15.73
#